data_c697311bd36d039262ee86535976f98a
#
_entry.id   c697311bd36d039262ee86535976f98a
#
_cell.length_a   1.000
_cell.length_b   1.000
_cell.length_c   1.000
_cell.angle_alpha   90.00
_cell.angle_beta   90.00
_cell.angle_gamma   90.00
#
_symmetry.space_group_name_H-M   'P 1'
#
loop_
_entity.id
_entity.type
_entity.pdbx_description
1 polymer ?
#
loop_
_entity_poly.entity_id
_entity_poly.type
_entity_poly.pdbx_seq_one_letter_code
_entity_poly.pdbx_strand_id
1 'polypeptide(L)'
;MIIHFGAALLPEGWARDVAVTVRDGRIAAVEAGVPAPLGAETHAIGVPGLPNLHSHAFQRAIAGRAERRGPGEDSFWSWRDVMYRALGVMTPEEVEAITALAYVEMLESGFTRVGEFHYLHHGPDGLPYDEPAEMAFRVAAAAAATGIRLTLLPVFYAHAGFGGLSPTPGQRRFVSDLDGFARLLEGAARAIAPLEGAGLGVAPHSLRAVTPEELAVVAAMRPDQPVHIHAAEQTREVEDCLAWSGARPVQWLLDHVGVDHRWCLVHATHMLPEETARLARSGATAGLCPVTEANLGDGLFDAERWQAAGGTWGVGTDSNVSIAANGELRMLEYGQRLVRRGRNLMASAPGRSTGCDLFEAALAGGACALGEATPALRPGAPADIVALRGGSSGDDALDRWIFAAEDRGVETVWCTGRLVVRDGRHVARDALASAYKAATRHLF
;
A
#
# COMPACT_ATOMS: atom_id res chain seq x y z
N MET A 1 28.63 6.16 2.14
CA MET A 1 28.53 4.70 2.25
C MET A 1 28.62 4.10 0.86
N ILE A 2 29.29 2.96 0.70
CA ILE A 2 29.32 2.22 -0.57
C ILE A 2 28.77 0.82 -0.31
N ILE A 3 27.83 0.40 -1.15
CA ILE A 3 27.23 -0.94 -1.13
C ILE A 3 27.57 -1.59 -2.47
N HIS A 4 28.04 -2.85 -2.42
CA HIS A 4 28.36 -3.62 -3.62
C HIS A 4 27.44 -4.84 -3.72
N PHE A 5 26.88 -5.05 -4.91
CA PHE A 5 26.01 -6.18 -5.22
C PHE A 5 26.64 -7.07 -6.28
N GLY A 6 26.58 -8.40 -6.10
CA GLY A 6 26.97 -9.36 -7.14
C GLY A 6 26.10 -9.20 -8.38
N ALA A 7 24.80 -8.90 -8.21
CA ALA A 7 23.92 -8.42 -9.28
C ALA A 7 22.94 -7.39 -8.73
N ALA A 8 22.55 -6.39 -9.55
CA ALA A 8 21.55 -5.40 -9.19
C ALA A 8 20.60 -5.08 -10.33
N LEU A 9 19.33 -4.80 -10.00
CA LEU A 9 18.33 -4.35 -10.95
C LEU A 9 18.46 -2.84 -11.14
N LEU A 10 19.05 -2.43 -12.27
CA LEU A 10 19.18 -1.05 -12.70
C LEU A 10 18.02 -0.67 -13.65
N PRO A 11 17.83 0.61 -13.98
CA PRO A 11 16.79 1.02 -14.94
C PRO A 11 16.88 0.34 -16.30
N GLU A 12 18.11 -0.01 -16.72
CA GLU A 12 18.37 -0.67 -18.01
C GLU A 12 18.28 -2.21 -17.93
N GLY A 13 17.99 -2.75 -16.75
CA GLY A 13 17.91 -4.19 -16.47
C GLY A 13 18.99 -4.68 -15.49
N TRP A 14 19.15 -5.98 -15.40
CA TRP A 14 20.14 -6.59 -14.51
C TRP A 14 21.57 -6.30 -14.92
N ALA A 15 22.37 -5.84 -13.96
CA ALA A 15 23.82 -5.66 -14.11
C ALA A 15 24.57 -6.48 -13.04
N ARG A 16 25.82 -6.85 -13.33
CA ARG A 16 26.70 -7.60 -12.43
C ARG A 16 27.76 -6.70 -11.82
N ASP A 17 28.22 -7.08 -10.63
CA ASP A 17 29.32 -6.39 -9.92
C ASP A 17 29.07 -4.90 -9.83
N VAL A 18 27.98 -4.52 -9.14
CA VAL A 18 27.46 -3.15 -9.09
C VAL A 18 27.81 -2.49 -7.76
N ALA A 19 28.57 -1.39 -7.82
CA ALA A 19 28.84 -0.53 -6.68
C ALA A 19 27.86 0.65 -6.67
N VAL A 20 27.15 0.84 -5.55
CA VAL A 20 26.21 1.93 -5.31
C VAL A 20 26.80 2.83 -4.23
N THR A 21 27.11 4.07 -4.57
CA THR A 21 27.57 5.09 -3.61
C THR A 21 26.39 5.92 -3.12
N VAL A 22 26.21 5.97 -1.80
CA VAL A 22 25.14 6.73 -1.14
C VAL A 22 25.72 7.90 -0.36
N ARG A 23 25.15 9.10 -0.55
CA ARG A 23 25.46 10.33 0.19
C ARG A 23 24.17 11.09 0.48
N ASP A 24 24.04 11.63 1.67
CA ASP A 24 22.91 12.48 2.09
C ASP A 24 21.55 11.91 1.70
N GLY A 25 21.34 10.61 2.00
CA GLY A 25 20.08 9.91 1.74
C GLY A 25 19.79 9.58 0.27
N ARG A 26 20.69 9.92 -0.65
CA ARG A 26 20.53 9.72 -2.10
C ARG A 26 21.64 8.86 -2.70
N ILE A 27 21.33 8.22 -3.81
CA ILE A 27 22.32 7.53 -4.63
C ILE A 27 23.15 8.59 -5.36
N ALA A 28 24.45 8.67 -5.05
CA ALA A 28 25.38 9.62 -5.66
C ALA A 28 26.00 9.06 -6.95
N ALA A 29 26.29 7.75 -6.98
CA ALA A 29 26.85 7.08 -8.17
C ALA A 29 26.41 5.60 -8.19
N VAL A 30 26.36 5.05 -9.41
CA VAL A 30 26.17 3.61 -9.67
C VAL A 30 27.19 3.21 -10.73
N GLU A 31 28.02 2.21 -10.42
CA GLU A 31 29.07 1.71 -11.31
C GLU A 31 28.92 0.20 -11.46
N ALA A 32 28.68 -0.27 -12.68
CA ALA A 32 28.52 -1.69 -13.00
C ALA A 32 29.83 -2.27 -13.57
N GLY A 33 30.05 -3.57 -13.38
CA GLY A 33 31.22 -4.29 -13.86
C GLY A 33 32.50 -3.97 -13.08
N VAL A 34 32.35 -3.50 -11.82
CA VAL A 34 33.50 -3.14 -10.97
C VAL A 34 33.64 -4.09 -9.79
N PRO A 35 34.85 -4.49 -9.39
CA PRO A 35 35.02 -5.29 -8.19
C PRO A 35 34.60 -4.51 -6.94
N ALA A 36 34.27 -5.24 -5.88
CA ALA A 36 33.87 -4.61 -4.62
C ALA A 36 34.96 -3.65 -4.11
N PRO A 37 34.69 -2.34 -3.95
CA PRO A 37 35.62 -1.39 -3.41
C PRO A 37 36.02 -1.77 -1.97
N LEU A 38 37.23 -1.41 -1.58
CA LEU A 38 37.70 -1.65 -0.21
C LEU A 38 36.77 -0.96 0.80
N GLY A 39 36.24 -1.74 1.77
CA GLY A 39 35.33 -1.24 2.79
C GLY A 39 33.87 -1.10 2.35
N ALA A 40 33.51 -1.54 1.15
CA ALA A 40 32.13 -1.64 0.73
C ALA A 40 31.39 -2.75 1.50
N GLU A 41 30.13 -2.50 1.88
CA GLU A 41 29.23 -3.54 2.35
C GLU A 41 28.77 -4.37 1.15
N THR A 42 28.86 -5.72 1.24
CA THR A 42 28.66 -6.59 0.07
C THR A 42 27.43 -7.49 0.24
N HIS A 43 26.61 -7.57 -0.81
CA HIS A 43 25.40 -8.39 -0.89
C HIS A 43 25.30 -9.11 -2.23
N ALA A 44 24.52 -10.18 -2.27
CA ALA A 44 24.34 -10.96 -3.49
C ALA A 44 23.52 -10.22 -4.55
N ILE A 45 22.32 -9.75 -4.16
CA ILE A 45 21.32 -9.14 -5.06
C ILE A 45 20.88 -7.79 -4.50
N GLY A 46 20.84 -6.76 -5.35
CA GLY A 46 20.31 -5.43 -5.04
C GLY A 46 19.12 -5.08 -5.93
N VAL A 47 18.03 -4.60 -5.30
CA VAL A 47 16.84 -4.10 -6.01
C VAL A 47 16.38 -2.79 -5.37
N PRO A 48 15.64 -1.91 -6.10
CA PRO A 48 14.95 -0.79 -5.46
C PRO A 48 13.86 -1.28 -4.50
N GLY A 49 13.57 -0.50 -3.45
CA GLY A 49 12.50 -0.82 -2.52
C GLY A 49 11.12 -0.63 -3.14
N LEU A 50 10.18 -1.55 -2.88
CA LEU A 50 8.82 -1.45 -3.36
C LEU A 50 7.99 -0.42 -2.59
N PRO A 51 7.09 0.33 -3.25
CA PRO A 51 6.02 1.06 -2.58
C PRO A 51 4.87 0.12 -2.23
N ASN A 52 4.40 0.16 -0.98
CA ASN A 52 3.11 -0.36 -0.54
C ASN A 52 2.06 0.74 -0.78
N LEU A 53 1.25 0.62 -1.83
CA LEU A 53 0.40 1.74 -2.24
C LEU A 53 -0.84 1.94 -1.37
N HIS A 54 -1.22 0.94 -0.53
CA HIS A 54 -2.44 0.99 0.27
C HIS A 54 -2.31 0.18 1.56
N SER A 55 -2.59 0.81 2.69
CA SER A 55 -2.54 0.22 4.02
C SER A 55 -3.52 0.89 4.96
N HIS A 56 -4.11 0.08 5.85
CA HIS A 56 -4.80 0.48 7.06
C HIS A 56 -4.02 -0.08 8.25
N ALA A 57 -2.93 0.58 8.65
CA ALA A 57 -1.97 0.00 9.61
C ALA A 57 -2.61 -0.41 10.95
N PHE A 58 -3.61 0.34 11.44
CA PHE A 58 -4.32 0.00 12.68
C PHE A 58 -5.05 -1.34 12.62
N GLN A 59 -5.42 -1.82 11.42
CA GLN A 59 -6.07 -3.13 11.26
C GLN A 59 -5.12 -4.29 11.55
N ARG A 60 -3.79 -4.06 11.58
CA ARG A 60 -2.82 -5.08 11.99
C ARG A 60 -3.15 -5.69 13.37
N ALA A 61 -3.80 -4.94 14.24
CA ALA A 61 -4.23 -5.43 15.56
C ALA A 61 -5.21 -6.61 15.47
N ILE A 62 -6.04 -6.68 14.44
CA ILE A 62 -7.06 -7.73 14.28
C ILE A 62 -6.62 -8.90 13.39
N ALA A 63 -5.40 -8.88 12.88
CA ALA A 63 -4.89 -9.94 12.00
C ALA A 63 -5.02 -11.33 12.64
N GLY A 64 -5.66 -12.26 11.91
CA GLY A 64 -5.93 -13.63 12.36
C GLY A 64 -7.01 -13.77 13.44
N ARG A 65 -7.66 -12.69 13.88
CA ARG A 65 -8.67 -12.72 14.96
C ARG A 65 -10.10 -12.80 14.44
N ALA A 66 -10.29 -12.62 13.16
CA ALA A 66 -11.58 -12.78 12.47
C ALA A 66 -11.74 -14.16 11.79
N GLU A 67 -10.79 -15.07 11.94
CA GLU A 67 -10.78 -16.42 11.32
C GLU A 67 -11.58 -17.46 12.11
N ARG A 68 -12.71 -17.06 12.72
CA ARG A 68 -13.60 -17.97 13.44
C ARG A 68 -14.97 -17.93 12.81
N ARG A 69 -15.40 -19.08 12.28
CA ARG A 69 -16.72 -19.21 11.68
C ARG A 69 -17.83 -18.87 12.69
N GLY A 70 -18.65 -17.90 12.32
CA GLY A 70 -19.85 -17.53 13.05
C GLY A 70 -21.02 -18.51 12.86
N PRO A 71 -22.18 -18.27 13.49
CA PRO A 71 -23.37 -19.11 13.33
C PRO A 71 -24.04 -18.97 11.96
N GLY A 72 -23.70 -17.94 11.19
CA GLY A 72 -24.23 -17.65 9.85
C GLY A 72 -23.16 -17.79 8.76
N GLU A 73 -23.41 -17.14 7.63
CA GLU A 73 -22.41 -16.97 6.57
C GLU A 73 -21.44 -15.86 6.96
N ASP A 74 -20.14 -16.19 7.00
CA ASP A 74 -19.08 -15.20 7.18
C ASP A 74 -18.79 -14.52 5.85
N SER A 75 -18.53 -13.22 5.92
CA SER A 75 -18.27 -12.36 4.76
C SER A 75 -17.46 -11.14 5.20
N PHE A 76 -17.10 -10.28 4.26
CA PHE A 76 -16.58 -8.95 4.53
C PHE A 76 -17.34 -8.21 5.66
N TRP A 77 -18.67 -8.36 5.72
CA TRP A 77 -19.50 -7.65 6.69
C TRP A 77 -19.31 -8.17 8.12
N SER A 78 -19.19 -9.49 8.33
CA SER A 78 -18.90 -10.07 9.65
C SER A 78 -17.47 -9.71 10.12
N TRP A 79 -16.50 -9.70 9.22
CA TRP A 79 -15.15 -9.23 9.48
C TRP A 79 -15.14 -7.75 9.91
N ARG A 80 -15.88 -6.89 9.20
CA ARG A 80 -16.00 -5.47 9.52
C ARG A 80 -16.54 -5.22 10.93
N ASP A 81 -17.48 -6.04 11.41
CA ASP A 81 -18.00 -5.95 12.77
C ASP A 81 -16.93 -6.27 13.84
N VAL A 82 -16.02 -7.20 13.57
CA VAL A 82 -14.85 -7.48 14.43
C VAL A 82 -13.95 -6.24 14.46
N MET A 83 -13.65 -5.66 13.32
CA MET A 83 -12.85 -4.45 13.19
C MET A 83 -13.47 -3.28 13.97
N TYR A 84 -14.75 -2.99 13.82
CA TYR A 84 -15.42 -1.90 14.52
C TYR A 84 -15.37 -2.04 16.05
N ARG A 85 -15.47 -3.26 16.57
CA ARG A 85 -15.33 -3.50 18.02
C ARG A 85 -13.92 -3.14 18.50
N ALA A 86 -12.89 -3.59 17.80
CA ALA A 86 -11.51 -3.27 18.15
C ALA A 86 -11.23 -1.76 18.05
N LEU A 87 -11.65 -1.13 16.96
CA LEU A 87 -11.46 0.32 16.76
C LEU A 87 -12.21 1.15 17.79
N GLY A 88 -13.35 0.65 18.31
CA GLY A 88 -14.19 1.37 19.26
C GLY A 88 -13.46 1.79 20.56
N VAL A 89 -12.33 1.17 20.88
CA VAL A 89 -11.59 1.37 22.15
C VAL A 89 -10.14 1.81 21.96
N MET A 90 -9.59 1.79 20.75
CA MET A 90 -8.19 2.14 20.50
C MET A 90 -7.86 3.58 20.88
N THR A 91 -6.79 3.78 21.63
CA THR A 91 -6.21 5.10 21.96
C THR A 91 -5.20 5.55 20.88
N PRO A 92 -4.84 6.83 20.84
CA PRO A 92 -3.80 7.33 19.93
C PRO A 92 -2.45 6.62 20.10
N GLU A 93 -2.02 6.35 21.33
CA GLU A 93 -0.76 5.65 21.63
C GLU A 93 -0.78 4.22 21.12
N GLU A 94 -1.93 3.56 21.17
CA GLU A 94 -2.10 2.20 20.64
C GLU A 94 -2.07 2.18 19.12
N VAL A 95 -2.72 3.14 18.48
CA VAL A 95 -2.65 3.33 17.02
C VAL A 95 -1.19 3.54 16.59
N GLU A 96 -0.42 4.38 17.30
CA GLU A 96 1.01 4.57 17.02
C GLU A 96 1.79 3.26 17.12
N ALA A 97 1.62 2.51 18.21
CA ALA A 97 2.36 1.26 18.43
C ALA A 97 1.99 0.16 17.41
N ILE A 98 0.70 0.07 17.04
CA ILE A 98 0.21 -0.88 16.03
C ILE A 98 0.76 -0.51 14.65
N THR A 99 0.68 0.76 14.29
CA THR A 99 1.20 1.28 13.03
C THR A 99 2.70 1.07 12.92
N ALA A 100 3.46 1.34 13.99
CA ALA A 100 4.90 1.12 14.00
C ALA A 100 5.27 -0.36 13.75
N LEU A 101 4.54 -1.32 14.34
CA LEU A 101 4.80 -2.73 14.06
C LEU A 101 4.47 -3.10 12.61
N ALA A 102 3.34 -2.63 12.07
CA ALA A 102 2.99 -2.87 10.67
C ALA A 102 4.08 -2.33 9.72
N TYR A 103 4.59 -1.14 9.98
CA TYR A 103 5.66 -0.52 9.19
C TYR A 103 7.00 -1.26 9.31
N VAL A 104 7.33 -1.79 10.49
CA VAL A 104 8.48 -2.68 10.67
C VAL A 104 8.35 -3.91 9.78
N GLU A 105 7.19 -4.56 9.77
CA GLU A 105 6.94 -5.75 8.97
C GLU A 105 6.94 -5.45 7.46
N MET A 106 6.46 -4.28 7.06
CA MET A 106 6.59 -3.81 5.67
C MET A 106 8.06 -3.67 5.26
N LEU A 107 8.89 -3.02 6.08
CA LEU A 107 10.32 -2.88 5.82
C LEU A 107 11.04 -4.23 5.76
N GLU A 108 10.73 -5.14 6.68
CA GLU A 108 11.29 -6.51 6.70
C GLU A 108 10.88 -7.33 5.47
N SER A 109 9.78 -6.97 4.80
CA SER A 109 9.29 -7.63 3.57
C SER A 109 9.78 -6.99 2.28
N GLY A 110 10.48 -5.83 2.34
CA GLY A 110 11.03 -5.15 1.18
C GLY A 110 10.24 -3.94 0.68
N PHE A 111 9.17 -3.56 1.37
CA PHE A 111 8.54 -2.26 1.16
C PHE A 111 9.37 -1.16 1.84
N THR A 112 9.57 -0.04 1.16
CA THR A 112 10.33 1.11 1.68
C THR A 112 9.48 2.37 1.81
N ARG A 113 8.28 2.34 1.24
CA ARG A 113 7.29 3.41 1.30
C ARG A 113 5.90 2.82 1.49
N VAL A 114 5.04 3.57 2.20
CA VAL A 114 3.64 3.18 2.40
C VAL A 114 2.71 4.35 2.07
N GLY A 115 1.62 4.05 1.37
CA GLY A 115 0.43 4.87 1.25
C GLY A 115 -0.53 4.49 2.36
N GLU A 116 -0.59 5.29 3.42
CA GLU A 116 -1.43 4.99 4.58
C GLU A 116 -2.80 5.65 4.42
N PHE A 117 -3.80 4.84 4.10
CA PHE A 117 -5.20 5.22 3.93
C PHE A 117 -5.86 5.27 5.32
N HIS A 118 -5.76 6.43 5.96
CA HIS A 118 -6.05 6.58 7.37
C HIS A 118 -7.42 7.20 7.61
N TYR A 119 -8.34 6.46 8.24
CA TYR A 119 -9.71 6.91 8.51
C TYR A 119 -10.14 6.90 9.99
N LEU A 120 -9.28 6.49 10.91
CA LEU A 120 -9.55 6.56 12.34
C LEU A 120 -9.15 7.95 12.88
N HIS A 121 -10.09 8.89 12.91
CA HIS A 121 -9.79 10.29 13.21
C HIS A 121 -10.15 10.73 14.63
N HIS A 122 -11.31 10.27 15.14
CA HIS A 122 -11.92 10.79 16.36
C HIS A 122 -11.75 9.88 17.56
N GLY A 123 -12.06 10.39 18.74
CA GLY A 123 -12.09 9.64 19.99
C GLY A 123 -13.15 8.52 19.98
N PRO A 124 -13.12 7.64 20.99
CA PRO A 124 -14.10 6.54 21.13
C PRO A 124 -15.56 7.03 21.21
N ASP A 125 -15.76 8.26 21.65
CA ASP A 125 -17.07 8.94 21.70
C ASP A 125 -17.52 9.53 20.35
N GLY A 126 -16.62 9.56 19.36
CA GLY A 126 -16.85 10.16 18.05
C GLY A 126 -16.54 11.65 17.97
N LEU A 127 -16.02 12.24 19.05
CA LEU A 127 -15.62 13.65 19.06
C LEU A 127 -14.17 13.82 18.61
N PRO A 128 -13.85 14.94 17.95
CA PRO A 128 -12.48 15.26 17.60
C PRO A 128 -11.62 15.40 18.88
N TYR A 129 -10.35 15.04 18.77
CA TYR A 129 -9.34 15.38 19.78
C TYR A 129 -9.09 16.90 19.80
N ASP A 130 -8.40 17.41 20.84
CA ASP A 130 -7.99 18.82 20.92
C ASP A 130 -7.15 19.23 19.69
N GLU A 131 -6.27 18.36 19.20
CA GLU A 131 -5.70 18.43 17.86
C GLU A 131 -6.52 17.52 16.92
N PRO A 132 -7.30 18.06 15.98
CA PRO A 132 -8.16 17.25 15.11
C PRO A 132 -7.40 16.19 14.29
N ALA A 133 -6.10 16.39 14.06
CA ALA A 133 -5.23 15.47 13.34
C ALA A 133 -4.39 14.58 14.28
N GLU A 134 -4.73 14.42 15.55
CA GLU A 134 -3.98 13.64 16.56
C GLU A 134 -3.55 12.28 15.99
N MET A 135 -4.47 11.57 15.35
CA MET A 135 -4.16 10.25 14.78
C MET A 135 -3.17 10.32 13.61
N ALA A 136 -3.21 11.39 12.81
CA ALA A 136 -2.22 11.62 11.75
C ALA A 136 -0.82 11.87 12.34
N PHE A 137 -0.72 12.58 13.46
CA PHE A 137 0.55 12.73 14.19
C PHE A 137 1.07 11.39 14.70
N ARG A 138 0.21 10.47 15.16
CA ARG A 138 0.61 9.13 15.60
C ARG A 138 1.13 8.26 14.45
N VAL A 139 0.47 8.33 13.29
CA VAL A 139 0.95 7.65 12.07
C VAL A 139 2.30 8.23 11.63
N ALA A 140 2.46 9.54 11.65
CA ALA A 140 3.73 10.20 11.32
C ALA A 140 4.86 9.83 12.31
N ALA A 141 4.55 9.75 13.62
CA ALA A 141 5.49 9.32 14.64
C ALA A 141 5.95 7.86 14.41
N ALA A 142 5.03 6.96 14.05
CA ALA A 142 5.34 5.59 13.70
C ALA A 142 6.27 5.50 12.46
N ALA A 143 6.03 6.33 11.44
CA ALA A 143 6.91 6.42 10.26
C ALA A 143 8.31 6.93 10.62
N ALA A 144 8.39 7.97 11.47
CA ALA A 144 9.66 8.48 11.98
C ALA A 144 10.46 7.43 12.76
N ALA A 145 9.78 6.69 13.65
CA ALA A 145 10.39 5.67 14.49
C ALA A 145 10.93 4.47 13.69
N THR A 146 10.25 4.09 12.62
CA THR A 146 10.61 2.94 11.76
C THR A 146 11.53 3.32 10.61
N GLY A 147 11.46 4.56 10.14
CA GLY A 147 12.21 5.03 8.98
C GLY A 147 11.58 4.66 7.63
N ILE A 148 10.35 4.14 7.60
CA ILE A 148 9.61 3.95 6.35
C ILE A 148 9.22 5.31 5.76
N ARG A 149 9.26 5.45 4.43
CA ARG A 149 8.75 6.66 3.78
C ARG A 149 7.22 6.63 3.76
N LEU A 150 6.59 7.77 4.02
CA LEU A 150 5.15 7.88 4.16
C LEU A 150 4.53 8.76 3.07
N THR A 151 3.47 8.27 2.42
CA THR A 151 2.45 9.09 1.79
C THR A 151 1.18 8.95 2.62
N LEU A 152 0.83 10.01 3.36
CA LEU A 152 -0.36 10.00 4.19
C LEU A 152 -1.59 10.34 3.34
N LEU A 153 -2.63 9.53 3.47
CA LEU A 153 -3.88 9.64 2.74
C LEU A 153 -5.03 9.78 3.75
N PRO A 154 -5.25 10.98 4.34
CA PRO A 154 -6.39 11.21 5.22
C PRO A 154 -7.69 10.93 4.48
N VAL A 155 -8.60 10.23 5.15
CA VAL A 155 -9.81 9.73 4.52
C VAL A 155 -11.01 10.60 4.88
N PHE A 156 -11.73 11.05 3.88
CA PHE A 156 -13.06 11.63 4.05
C PHE A 156 -14.11 10.52 4.08
N TYR A 157 -14.88 10.52 5.15
CA TYR A 157 -15.96 9.57 5.42
C TYR A 157 -17.14 10.31 6.03
N ALA A 158 -18.29 10.41 5.35
CA ALA A 158 -19.45 11.14 5.84
C ALA A 158 -20.72 10.30 5.95
N HIS A 159 -20.83 9.18 5.20
CA HIS A 159 -22.07 8.44 5.04
C HIS A 159 -21.89 6.92 5.21
N ALA A 160 -23.00 6.20 5.49
CA ALA A 160 -23.01 4.74 5.67
C ALA A 160 -23.34 3.96 4.39
N GLY A 161 -23.71 4.63 3.32
CA GLY A 161 -24.12 3.99 2.06
C GLY A 161 -24.47 5.01 0.99
N PHE A 162 -24.71 4.51 -0.22
CA PHE A 162 -25.03 5.32 -1.40
C PHE A 162 -26.20 6.27 -1.15
N GLY A 163 -26.15 7.46 -1.75
CA GLY A 163 -27.19 8.48 -1.61
C GLY A 163 -27.18 9.22 -0.28
N GLY A 164 -26.09 9.19 0.46
CA GLY A 164 -25.93 10.01 1.67
C GLY A 164 -26.63 9.43 2.90
N LEU A 165 -26.69 8.10 3.05
CA LEU A 165 -27.28 7.47 4.23
C LEU A 165 -26.55 7.86 5.51
N SER A 166 -27.32 8.12 6.58
CA SER A 166 -26.76 8.51 7.88
C SER A 166 -25.78 7.46 8.43
N PRO A 167 -24.64 7.90 9.00
CA PRO A 167 -23.66 6.99 9.57
C PRO A 167 -24.23 6.15 10.71
N THR A 168 -23.72 4.93 10.85
CA THR A 168 -24.03 4.04 11.96
C THR A 168 -23.15 4.35 13.19
N PRO A 169 -23.54 3.94 14.41
CA PRO A 169 -22.72 4.15 15.61
C PRO A 169 -21.31 3.59 15.51
N GLY A 170 -21.09 2.51 14.75
CA GLY A 170 -19.74 1.93 14.53
C GLY A 170 -18.81 2.82 13.71
N GLN A 171 -19.36 3.76 12.95
CA GLN A 171 -18.62 4.66 12.07
C GLN A 171 -18.27 6.01 12.70
N ARG A 172 -18.76 6.30 13.93
CA ARG A 172 -18.64 7.62 14.57
C ARG A 172 -17.21 8.16 14.65
N ARG A 173 -16.20 7.28 14.70
CA ARG A 173 -14.80 7.68 14.79
C ARG A 173 -14.19 8.11 13.45
N PHE A 174 -14.89 7.91 12.35
CA PHE A 174 -14.42 8.20 10.99
C PHE A 174 -15.06 9.45 10.40
N VAL A 175 -16.28 9.77 10.86
CA VAL A 175 -17.18 10.71 10.20
C VAL A 175 -16.72 12.14 10.39
N SER A 176 -16.57 12.85 9.28
CA SER A 176 -16.29 14.29 9.25
C SER A 176 -17.21 14.97 8.23
N ASP A 177 -17.54 16.22 8.47
CA ASP A 177 -18.02 17.12 7.43
C ASP A 177 -16.83 17.72 6.65
N LEU A 178 -17.11 18.44 5.56
CA LEU A 178 -16.09 19.03 4.71
C LEU A 178 -15.16 20.01 5.45
N ASP A 179 -15.72 20.83 6.37
CA ASP A 179 -14.94 21.79 7.14
C ASP A 179 -14.04 21.09 8.17
N GLY A 180 -14.57 20.07 8.84
CA GLY A 180 -13.81 19.22 9.76
C GLY A 180 -12.67 18.51 9.04
N PHE A 181 -12.95 17.95 7.86
CA PHE A 181 -11.94 17.29 7.05
C PHE A 181 -10.87 18.25 6.52
N ALA A 182 -11.25 19.48 6.13
CA ALA A 182 -10.26 20.49 5.72
C ALA A 182 -9.28 20.81 6.86
N ARG A 183 -9.78 21.00 8.11
CA ARG A 183 -8.92 21.22 9.29
C ARG A 183 -8.02 20.00 9.58
N LEU A 184 -8.57 18.79 9.46
CA LEU A 184 -7.82 17.55 9.62
C LEU A 184 -6.69 17.44 8.58
N LEU A 185 -6.97 17.79 7.32
CA LEU A 185 -5.99 17.76 6.24
C LEU A 185 -4.85 18.76 6.45
N GLU A 186 -5.15 19.95 6.99
CA GLU A 186 -4.13 20.92 7.40
C GLU A 186 -3.27 20.39 8.56
N GLY A 187 -3.88 19.75 9.54
CA GLY A 187 -3.18 19.10 10.64
C GLY A 187 -2.30 17.95 10.17
N ALA A 188 -2.80 17.13 9.25
CA ALA A 188 -2.04 16.04 8.63
C ALA A 188 -0.80 16.57 7.87
N ALA A 189 -0.92 17.69 7.17
CA ALA A 189 0.22 18.35 6.54
C ALA A 189 1.28 18.77 7.56
N ARG A 190 0.87 19.32 8.72
CA ARG A 190 1.79 19.64 9.82
C ARG A 190 2.45 18.38 10.40
N ALA A 191 1.69 17.30 10.56
CA ALA A 191 2.19 16.05 11.13
C ALA A 191 3.33 15.44 10.31
N ILE A 192 3.22 15.46 8.99
CA ILE A 192 4.24 14.87 8.10
C ILE A 192 5.38 15.83 7.71
N ALA A 193 5.24 17.15 7.98
CA ALA A 193 6.23 18.15 7.58
C ALA A 193 7.67 17.87 8.06
N PRO A 194 7.89 17.24 9.26
CA PRO A 194 9.24 16.86 9.69
C PRO A 194 9.84 15.64 8.95
N LEU A 195 9.01 14.88 8.21
CA LEU A 195 9.44 13.64 7.56
C LEU A 195 9.98 13.93 6.16
N GLU A 196 11.25 13.62 5.94
CA GLU A 196 11.88 13.83 4.64
C GLU A 196 11.18 13.01 3.53
N GLY A 197 10.78 13.71 2.47
CA GLY A 197 10.13 13.08 1.31
C GLY A 197 8.77 12.46 1.61
N ALA A 198 8.09 12.88 2.69
CA ALA A 198 6.71 12.49 2.93
C ALA A 198 5.75 13.16 1.93
N GLY A 199 4.74 12.42 1.48
CA GLY A 199 3.66 12.90 0.62
C GLY A 199 2.35 13.04 1.38
N LEU A 200 1.44 13.88 0.86
CA LEU A 200 0.08 14.04 1.37
C LEU A 200 -0.90 14.02 0.19
N GLY A 201 -1.77 13.02 0.17
CA GLY A 201 -2.90 12.95 -0.76
C GLY A 201 -4.23 13.18 -0.05
N VAL A 202 -5.32 12.84 -0.73
CA VAL A 202 -6.67 12.79 -0.18
C VAL A 202 -7.32 11.46 -0.53
N ALA A 203 -8.24 11.00 0.32
CA ALA A 203 -8.93 9.76 0.06
C ALA A 203 -10.43 9.88 0.42
N PRO A 204 -11.32 10.14 -0.55
CA PRO A 204 -12.72 9.80 -0.36
C PRO A 204 -12.81 8.29 -0.17
N HIS A 205 -13.37 7.82 0.96
CA HIS A 205 -13.32 6.39 1.32
C HIS A 205 -13.82 5.48 0.19
N SER A 206 -15.02 5.74 -0.28
CA SER A 206 -15.71 5.02 -1.36
C SER A 206 -16.97 5.80 -1.75
N LEU A 207 -17.64 5.46 -2.84
CA LEU A 207 -18.94 6.04 -3.20
C LEU A 207 -20.05 5.78 -2.16
N ARG A 208 -19.84 4.81 -1.27
CA ARG A 208 -20.74 4.53 -0.13
C ARG A 208 -20.61 5.58 0.98
N ALA A 209 -19.49 6.28 1.05
CA ALA A 209 -19.15 7.15 2.17
C ALA A 209 -19.18 8.65 1.83
N VAL A 210 -19.50 9.01 0.60
CA VAL A 210 -19.53 10.38 0.10
C VAL A 210 -20.75 10.61 -0.80
N THR A 211 -21.26 11.85 -0.84
CA THR A 211 -22.15 12.28 -1.91
C THR A 211 -21.35 12.71 -3.15
N PRO A 212 -21.97 12.83 -4.34
CA PRO A 212 -21.31 13.37 -5.55
C PRO A 212 -20.66 14.73 -5.34
N GLU A 213 -21.34 15.62 -4.62
CA GLU A 213 -20.89 16.98 -4.32
C GLU A 213 -19.68 16.97 -3.40
N GLU A 214 -19.72 16.17 -2.34
CA GLU A 214 -18.59 15.98 -1.40
C GLU A 214 -17.38 15.37 -2.09
N LEU A 215 -17.58 14.36 -2.94
CA LEU A 215 -16.52 13.74 -3.73
C LEU A 215 -15.78 14.77 -4.60
N ALA A 216 -16.52 15.63 -5.29
CA ALA A 216 -15.96 16.67 -6.14
C ALA A 216 -15.13 17.68 -5.31
N VAL A 217 -15.62 18.08 -4.15
CA VAL A 217 -14.93 19.01 -3.25
C VAL A 217 -13.66 18.37 -2.71
N VAL A 218 -13.75 17.14 -2.17
CA VAL A 218 -12.59 16.44 -1.57
C VAL A 218 -11.49 16.19 -2.60
N ALA A 219 -11.83 15.73 -3.81
CA ALA A 219 -10.87 15.49 -4.89
C ALA A 219 -10.15 16.78 -5.35
N ALA A 220 -10.79 17.95 -5.17
CA ALA A 220 -10.23 19.25 -5.49
C ALA A 220 -9.40 19.89 -4.37
N MET A 221 -9.45 19.38 -3.13
CA MET A 221 -8.71 19.96 -1.99
C MET A 221 -7.19 19.91 -2.18
N ARG A 222 -6.69 18.94 -2.96
CA ARG A 222 -5.27 18.77 -3.30
C ARG A 222 -5.12 18.47 -4.79
N PRO A 223 -5.20 19.49 -5.68
CA PRO A 223 -5.35 19.30 -7.12
C PRO A 223 -4.18 18.59 -7.81
N ASP A 224 -2.96 18.67 -7.23
CA ASP A 224 -1.75 18.06 -7.80
C ASP A 224 -1.28 16.82 -7.01
N GLN A 225 -2.11 16.32 -6.09
CA GLN A 225 -1.75 15.23 -5.20
C GLN A 225 -2.58 13.97 -5.47
N PRO A 226 -2.12 12.80 -5.01
CA PRO A 226 -2.85 11.54 -5.19
C PRO A 226 -4.26 11.57 -4.59
N VAL A 227 -5.19 10.90 -5.28
CA VAL A 227 -6.55 10.65 -4.82
C VAL A 227 -6.80 9.15 -4.78
N HIS A 228 -7.05 8.58 -3.61
CA HIS A 228 -7.34 7.17 -3.46
C HIS A 228 -8.80 6.94 -3.10
N ILE A 229 -9.41 5.89 -3.65
CA ILE A 229 -10.80 5.52 -3.38
C ILE A 229 -10.97 3.99 -3.50
N HIS A 230 -11.68 3.36 -2.56
CA HIS A 230 -12.14 1.98 -2.74
C HIS A 230 -13.27 1.95 -3.77
N ALA A 231 -13.19 1.05 -4.74
CA ALA A 231 -14.19 0.93 -5.80
C ALA A 231 -14.38 -0.52 -6.24
N ALA A 232 -15.64 -0.95 -6.33
CA ALA A 232 -16.04 -2.26 -6.83
C ALA A 232 -15.32 -3.43 -6.14
N GLU A 233 -15.10 -3.33 -4.83
CA GLU A 233 -14.47 -4.34 -3.98
C GLU A 233 -15.37 -5.56 -3.81
N GLN A 234 -16.64 -5.33 -3.49
CA GLN A 234 -17.64 -6.36 -3.17
C GLN A 234 -18.75 -6.38 -4.20
N THR A 235 -19.28 -7.57 -4.52
CA THR A 235 -20.44 -7.69 -5.42
C THR A 235 -21.64 -6.92 -4.92
N ARG A 236 -21.90 -6.94 -3.60
CA ARG A 236 -22.98 -6.16 -2.98
C ARG A 236 -22.80 -4.66 -3.18
N GLU A 237 -21.57 -4.14 -3.10
CA GLU A 237 -21.29 -2.74 -3.41
C GLU A 237 -21.72 -2.39 -4.84
N VAL A 238 -21.42 -3.29 -5.79
CA VAL A 238 -21.80 -3.09 -7.19
C VAL A 238 -23.31 -3.08 -7.34
N GLU A 239 -24.01 -4.01 -6.70
CA GLU A 239 -25.49 -4.12 -6.71
C GLU A 239 -26.14 -2.88 -6.09
N ASP A 240 -25.65 -2.44 -4.93
CA ASP A 240 -26.17 -1.26 -4.24
C ASP A 240 -25.92 0.03 -5.06
N CYS A 241 -24.77 0.14 -5.75
CA CYS A 241 -24.46 1.26 -6.64
C CYS A 241 -25.39 1.29 -7.86
N LEU A 242 -25.61 0.15 -8.49
CA LEU A 242 -26.57 -0.01 -9.58
C LEU A 242 -27.99 0.38 -9.16
N ALA A 243 -28.43 -0.05 -7.99
CA ALA A 243 -29.74 0.30 -7.45
C ALA A 243 -29.90 1.79 -7.17
N TRP A 244 -28.83 2.45 -6.70
CA TRP A 244 -28.82 3.89 -6.42
C TRP A 244 -28.75 4.76 -7.68
N SER A 245 -27.83 4.46 -8.59
CA SER A 245 -27.46 5.38 -9.68
C SER A 245 -27.76 4.85 -11.08
N GLY A 246 -28.10 3.58 -11.22
CA GLY A 246 -28.21 2.92 -12.52
C GLY A 246 -26.87 2.60 -13.18
N ALA A 247 -25.74 2.89 -12.53
CA ALA A 247 -24.39 2.64 -13.02
C ALA A 247 -23.57 1.82 -11.99
N ARG A 248 -22.55 1.10 -12.47
CA ARG A 248 -21.59 0.38 -11.63
C ARG A 248 -20.58 1.37 -11.03
N PRO A 249 -19.90 1.05 -9.91
CA PRO A 249 -19.02 2.01 -9.22
C PRO A 249 -17.95 2.63 -10.11
N VAL A 250 -17.19 1.81 -10.86
CA VAL A 250 -16.13 2.31 -11.74
C VAL A 250 -16.71 3.07 -12.93
N GLN A 251 -17.80 2.58 -13.51
CA GLN A 251 -18.53 3.31 -14.57
C GLN A 251 -18.97 4.69 -14.07
N TRP A 252 -19.60 4.75 -12.88
CA TRP A 252 -20.08 6.00 -12.30
C TRP A 252 -18.96 7.01 -12.11
N LEU A 253 -17.82 6.58 -11.53
CA LEU A 253 -16.64 7.42 -11.36
C LEU A 253 -16.13 7.98 -12.70
N LEU A 254 -16.03 7.13 -13.72
CA LEU A 254 -15.57 7.53 -15.05
C LEU A 254 -16.55 8.47 -15.79
N ASP A 255 -17.83 8.40 -15.46
CA ASP A 255 -18.87 9.21 -16.11
C ASP A 255 -19.08 10.58 -15.42
N HIS A 256 -18.81 10.68 -14.11
CA HIS A 256 -19.19 11.86 -13.32
C HIS A 256 -17.98 12.57 -12.68
N VAL A 257 -16.84 11.90 -12.57
CA VAL A 257 -15.63 12.46 -11.98
C VAL A 257 -14.53 12.45 -13.03
N GLY A 258 -13.73 13.48 -13.09
CA GLY A 258 -12.57 13.52 -13.99
C GLY A 258 -11.44 12.62 -13.49
N VAL A 259 -11.64 11.29 -13.55
CA VAL A 259 -10.64 10.30 -13.15
C VAL A 259 -9.44 10.38 -14.08
N ASP A 260 -8.26 10.66 -13.53
CA ASP A 260 -6.99 10.84 -14.22
C ASP A 260 -5.84 10.05 -13.57
N HIS A 261 -4.62 10.32 -13.97
CA HIS A 261 -3.40 9.67 -13.46
C HIS A 261 -3.13 9.86 -11.96
N ARG A 262 -3.78 10.81 -11.29
CA ARG A 262 -3.66 11.01 -9.83
C ARG A 262 -4.50 10.02 -9.03
N TRP A 263 -5.47 9.37 -9.70
CA TRP A 263 -6.39 8.46 -9.04
C TRP A 263 -5.81 7.06 -8.88
N CYS A 264 -6.00 6.52 -7.69
CA CYS A 264 -5.81 5.11 -7.41
C CYS A 264 -7.17 4.52 -7.00
N LEU A 265 -7.72 3.65 -7.83
CA LEU A 265 -8.92 2.88 -7.50
C LEU A 265 -8.46 1.60 -6.82
N VAL A 266 -8.69 1.52 -5.50
CA VAL A 266 -8.29 0.36 -4.70
C VAL A 266 -9.25 -0.79 -4.96
N HIS A 267 -8.73 -1.98 -5.10
CA HIS A 267 -9.34 -3.23 -5.53
C HIS A 267 -9.78 -3.23 -7.01
N ALA A 268 -10.81 -2.48 -7.35
CA ALA A 268 -11.43 -2.50 -8.70
C ALA A 268 -11.72 -3.94 -9.20
N THR A 269 -12.04 -4.85 -8.26
CA THR A 269 -12.12 -6.30 -8.49
C THR A 269 -13.23 -6.66 -9.48
N HIS A 270 -14.40 -6.04 -9.30
CA HIS A 270 -15.60 -6.38 -10.06
C HIS A 270 -15.86 -5.40 -11.21
N MET A 271 -14.92 -5.29 -12.16
CA MET A 271 -15.10 -4.50 -13.39
C MET A 271 -15.63 -5.34 -14.56
N LEU A 272 -16.42 -4.69 -15.41
CA LEU A 272 -16.71 -5.21 -16.75
C LEU A 272 -15.55 -4.92 -17.71
N PRO A 273 -15.45 -5.65 -18.85
CA PRO A 273 -14.41 -5.39 -19.86
C PRO A 273 -14.33 -3.95 -20.32
N GLU A 274 -15.48 -3.30 -20.48
CA GLU A 274 -15.60 -1.91 -20.91
C GLU A 274 -15.08 -0.94 -19.83
N GLU A 275 -15.39 -1.21 -18.55
CA GLU A 275 -14.87 -0.45 -17.40
C GLU A 275 -13.35 -0.56 -17.34
N THR A 276 -12.81 -1.80 -17.46
CA THR A 276 -11.36 -2.07 -17.50
C THR A 276 -10.67 -1.24 -18.59
N ALA A 277 -11.19 -1.29 -19.82
CA ALA A 277 -10.59 -0.56 -20.95
C ALA A 277 -10.69 0.97 -20.78
N ARG A 278 -11.76 1.48 -20.20
CA ARG A 278 -11.94 2.93 -19.95
C ARG A 278 -11.04 3.40 -18.83
N LEU A 279 -10.98 2.66 -17.71
CA LEU A 279 -10.15 3.01 -16.57
C LEU A 279 -8.66 2.96 -16.92
N ALA A 280 -8.21 1.95 -17.69
CA ALA A 280 -6.82 1.89 -18.15
C ALA A 280 -6.45 3.13 -18.99
N ARG A 281 -7.35 3.60 -19.86
CA ARG A 281 -7.12 4.81 -20.68
C ARG A 281 -7.14 6.12 -19.91
N SER A 282 -7.76 6.16 -18.73
CA SER A 282 -7.76 7.38 -17.89
C SER A 282 -6.39 7.69 -17.30
N GLY A 283 -5.48 6.72 -17.27
CA GLY A 283 -4.18 6.80 -16.61
C GLY A 283 -4.23 6.51 -15.12
N ALA A 284 -5.40 6.22 -14.54
CA ALA A 284 -5.53 5.85 -13.15
C ALA A 284 -4.83 4.52 -12.84
N THR A 285 -4.37 4.39 -11.59
CA THR A 285 -3.73 3.17 -11.11
C THR A 285 -4.77 2.24 -10.46
N ALA A 286 -4.73 0.94 -10.78
CA ALA A 286 -5.41 -0.07 -10.00
C ALA A 286 -4.57 -0.43 -8.76
N GLY A 287 -5.11 -0.18 -7.57
CA GLY A 287 -4.45 -0.51 -6.31
C GLY A 287 -4.88 -1.90 -5.83
N LEU A 288 -4.05 -2.90 -6.07
CA LEU A 288 -4.39 -4.29 -5.81
C LEU A 288 -3.90 -4.74 -4.44
N CYS A 289 -4.73 -5.49 -3.72
CA CYS A 289 -4.41 -6.02 -2.41
C CYS A 289 -4.68 -7.53 -2.35
N PRO A 290 -3.98 -8.34 -3.16
CA PRO A 290 -4.32 -9.73 -3.46
C PRO A 290 -4.47 -10.63 -2.24
N VAL A 291 -3.66 -10.43 -1.20
CA VAL A 291 -3.74 -11.21 0.04
C VAL A 291 -4.99 -10.84 0.85
N THR A 292 -5.32 -9.56 0.96
CA THR A 292 -6.55 -9.12 1.64
C THR A 292 -7.79 -9.54 0.85
N GLU A 293 -7.80 -9.35 -0.46
CA GLU A 293 -8.89 -9.78 -1.36
C GLU A 293 -9.17 -11.28 -1.24
N ALA A 294 -8.12 -12.10 -1.13
CA ALA A 294 -8.25 -13.52 -0.87
C ALA A 294 -8.76 -13.83 0.55
N ASN A 295 -8.28 -13.10 1.57
CA ASN A 295 -8.68 -13.29 2.96
C ASN A 295 -10.14 -12.91 3.22
N LEU A 296 -10.63 -11.86 2.56
CA LEU A 296 -12.00 -11.37 2.70
C LEU A 296 -12.98 -12.03 1.73
N GLY A 297 -12.46 -12.79 0.75
CA GLY A 297 -13.28 -13.45 -0.27
C GLY A 297 -13.89 -12.48 -1.27
N ASP A 298 -13.20 -11.40 -1.58
CA ASP A 298 -13.68 -10.34 -2.49
C ASP A 298 -13.81 -10.83 -3.93
N GLY A 299 -12.89 -11.68 -4.35
CA GLY A 299 -12.81 -12.19 -5.71
C GLY A 299 -11.42 -12.00 -6.32
N LEU A 300 -11.34 -12.08 -7.63
CA LEU A 300 -10.08 -11.95 -8.35
C LEU A 300 -10.17 -10.80 -9.36
N PHE A 301 -9.26 -9.86 -9.24
CA PHE A 301 -9.05 -8.83 -10.26
C PHE A 301 -8.58 -9.46 -11.57
N ASP A 302 -9.13 -9.08 -12.73
CA ASP A 302 -8.72 -9.60 -14.06
C ASP A 302 -7.44 -8.88 -14.53
N ALA A 303 -6.31 -9.28 -13.91
CA ALA A 303 -5.01 -8.64 -14.14
C ALA A 303 -4.50 -8.83 -15.57
N GLU A 304 -4.78 -9.97 -16.19
CA GLU A 304 -4.40 -10.24 -17.59
C GLU A 304 -5.10 -9.27 -18.55
N ARG A 305 -6.40 -9.05 -18.38
CA ARG A 305 -7.16 -8.06 -19.17
C ARG A 305 -6.68 -6.63 -18.92
N TRP A 306 -6.39 -6.31 -17.67
CA TRP A 306 -5.88 -4.99 -17.28
C TRP A 306 -4.53 -4.69 -17.93
N GLN A 307 -3.60 -5.66 -17.89
CA GLN A 307 -2.31 -5.57 -18.55
C GLN A 307 -2.44 -5.46 -20.07
N ALA A 308 -3.34 -6.25 -20.69
CA ALA A 308 -3.62 -6.17 -22.11
C ALA A 308 -4.21 -4.81 -22.55
N ALA A 309 -4.93 -4.13 -21.65
CA ALA A 309 -5.42 -2.78 -21.86
C ALA A 309 -4.38 -1.67 -21.61
N GLY A 310 -3.16 -2.01 -21.22
CA GLY A 310 -2.08 -1.08 -20.88
C GLY A 310 -2.28 -0.37 -19.54
N GLY A 311 -3.06 -0.96 -18.63
CA GLY A 311 -3.37 -0.36 -17.34
C GLY A 311 -2.20 -0.42 -16.37
N THR A 312 -2.03 0.65 -15.58
CA THR A 312 -1.05 0.76 -14.49
C THR A 312 -1.60 0.15 -13.21
N TRP A 313 -0.78 -0.63 -12.48
CA TRP A 313 -1.17 -1.25 -11.22
C TRP A 313 0.00 -1.33 -10.24
N GLY A 314 -0.32 -1.35 -8.97
CA GLY A 314 0.64 -1.64 -7.90
C GLY A 314 -0.01 -2.48 -6.81
N VAL A 315 0.76 -2.86 -5.78
CA VAL A 315 0.26 -3.69 -4.68
C VAL A 315 0.27 -2.95 -3.34
N GLY A 316 -0.69 -3.29 -2.50
CA GLY A 316 -0.82 -2.85 -1.12
C GLY A 316 -1.13 -4.01 -0.18
N THR A 317 -0.88 -3.83 1.12
CA THR A 317 -1.16 -4.84 2.15
C THR A 317 -2.51 -4.66 2.84
N ASP A 318 -3.18 -3.55 2.58
CA ASP A 318 -4.54 -3.18 2.96
C ASP A 318 -4.86 -3.48 4.43
N SER A 319 -5.53 -4.59 4.75
CA SER A 319 -5.89 -4.98 6.12
C SER A 319 -4.69 -5.43 6.97
N ASN A 320 -3.52 -5.60 6.36
CA ASN A 320 -2.29 -6.06 7.02
C ASN A 320 -2.45 -7.42 7.75
N VAL A 321 -3.35 -8.27 7.27
CA VAL A 321 -3.52 -9.64 7.79
C VAL A 321 -2.23 -10.43 7.62
N SER A 322 -1.57 -10.28 6.49
CA SER A 322 -0.22 -10.75 6.21
C SER A 322 0.55 -9.64 5.48
N ILE A 323 1.76 -9.35 5.91
CA ILE A 323 2.60 -8.29 5.32
C ILE A 323 3.80 -8.95 4.66
N ALA A 324 3.72 -9.13 3.33
CA ALA A 324 4.78 -9.76 2.55
C ALA A 324 4.73 -9.27 1.09
N ALA A 325 5.69 -8.44 0.69
CA ALA A 325 5.73 -7.87 -0.66
C ALA A 325 5.75 -8.96 -1.75
N ASN A 326 6.58 -9.98 -1.57
CA ASN A 326 6.60 -11.15 -2.47
C ASN A 326 5.31 -11.97 -2.40
N GLY A 327 4.63 -11.96 -1.25
CA GLY A 327 3.33 -12.62 -1.04
C GLY A 327 2.22 -12.00 -1.87
N GLU A 328 2.14 -10.66 -1.91
CA GLU A 328 1.18 -9.94 -2.74
C GLU A 328 1.37 -10.24 -4.23
N LEU A 329 2.62 -10.13 -4.72
CA LEU A 329 2.95 -10.41 -6.12
C LEU A 329 2.66 -11.88 -6.50
N ARG A 330 3.00 -12.81 -5.60
CA ARG A 330 2.73 -14.25 -5.78
C ARG A 330 1.24 -14.53 -5.82
N MET A 331 0.46 -13.95 -4.90
CA MET A 331 -0.97 -14.15 -4.84
C MET A 331 -1.67 -13.62 -6.10
N LEU A 332 -1.26 -12.45 -6.61
CA LEU A 332 -1.76 -11.90 -7.86
C LEU A 332 -1.58 -12.89 -9.02
N GLU A 333 -0.37 -13.36 -9.25
CA GLU A 333 -0.08 -14.33 -10.32
C GLU A 333 -0.79 -15.67 -10.09
N TYR A 334 -0.81 -16.19 -8.85
CA TYR A 334 -1.47 -17.47 -8.54
C TYR A 334 -2.98 -17.39 -8.72
N GLY A 335 -3.60 -16.27 -8.40
CA GLY A 335 -5.01 -16.02 -8.69
C GLY A 335 -5.31 -16.17 -10.19
N GLN A 336 -4.51 -15.52 -11.04
CA GLN A 336 -4.66 -15.64 -12.50
C GLN A 336 -4.45 -17.10 -12.96
N ARG A 337 -3.40 -17.79 -12.45
CA ARG A 337 -3.12 -19.20 -12.80
C ARG A 337 -4.30 -20.12 -12.48
N LEU A 338 -4.92 -19.95 -11.35
CA LEU A 338 -6.05 -20.78 -10.91
C LEU A 338 -7.28 -20.58 -11.81
N VAL A 339 -7.61 -19.35 -12.15
CA VAL A 339 -8.76 -19.03 -13.00
C VAL A 339 -8.55 -19.48 -14.44
N ARG A 340 -7.37 -19.15 -15.02
CA ARG A 340 -7.05 -19.43 -16.41
C ARG A 340 -6.51 -20.84 -16.65
N ARG A 341 -6.11 -21.56 -15.59
CA ARG A 341 -5.41 -22.87 -15.68
C ARG A 341 -4.16 -22.81 -16.57
N GLY A 342 -3.45 -21.68 -16.49
CA GLY A 342 -2.20 -21.38 -17.21
C GLY A 342 -1.06 -21.11 -16.24
N ARG A 343 0.11 -20.75 -16.77
CA ARG A 343 1.29 -20.33 -16.00
C ARG A 343 1.91 -19.10 -16.63
N ASN A 344 2.60 -18.29 -15.79
CA ASN A 344 3.34 -17.10 -16.22
C ASN A 344 2.44 -16.11 -16.98
N LEU A 345 1.22 -15.89 -16.44
CA LEU A 345 0.18 -15.09 -17.10
C LEU A 345 0.48 -13.60 -17.05
N MET A 346 1.23 -13.16 -16.03
CA MET A 346 1.65 -11.78 -15.88
C MET A 346 3.00 -11.48 -16.56
N ALA A 347 3.61 -12.45 -17.23
CA ALA A 347 4.79 -12.18 -18.08
C ALA A 347 4.37 -11.40 -19.33
N SER A 348 5.07 -10.31 -19.62
CA SER A 348 4.72 -9.36 -20.69
C SER A 348 4.99 -9.91 -22.10
N ALA A 349 5.90 -10.88 -22.23
CA ALA A 349 6.27 -11.52 -23.51
C ALA A 349 6.90 -12.90 -23.29
N PRO A 350 6.92 -13.77 -24.32
CA PRO A 350 7.68 -15.02 -24.29
C PRO A 350 9.16 -14.79 -23.94
N GLY A 351 9.67 -15.56 -22.97
CA GLY A 351 11.06 -15.48 -22.53
C GLY A 351 11.33 -14.46 -21.42
N ARG A 352 10.35 -13.63 -21.08
CA ARG A 352 10.46 -12.71 -19.94
C ARG A 352 10.25 -13.46 -18.62
N SER A 353 10.95 -13.03 -17.57
CA SER A 353 10.72 -13.49 -16.21
C SER A 353 9.41 -12.93 -15.68
N THR A 354 8.52 -13.79 -15.20
CA THR A 354 7.27 -13.38 -14.56
C THR A 354 7.53 -12.56 -13.31
N GLY A 355 8.54 -12.93 -12.52
CA GLY A 355 8.91 -12.21 -11.30
C GLY A 355 9.44 -10.80 -11.59
N CYS A 356 10.24 -10.62 -12.63
CA CYS A 356 10.71 -9.30 -13.06
C CYS A 356 9.53 -8.43 -13.52
N ASP A 357 8.65 -8.94 -14.37
CA ASP A 357 7.52 -8.16 -14.89
C ASP A 357 6.54 -7.77 -13.78
N LEU A 358 6.24 -8.67 -12.83
CA LEU A 358 5.44 -8.36 -11.64
C LEU A 358 6.09 -7.27 -10.77
N PHE A 359 7.39 -7.41 -10.52
CA PHE A 359 8.12 -6.46 -9.67
C PHE A 359 8.20 -5.08 -10.31
N GLU A 360 8.59 -5.00 -11.58
CA GLU A 360 8.72 -3.74 -12.32
C GLU A 360 7.37 -3.03 -12.44
N ALA A 361 6.28 -3.75 -12.72
CA ALA A 361 4.93 -3.19 -12.80
C ALA A 361 4.46 -2.66 -11.44
N ALA A 362 4.64 -3.43 -10.37
CA ALA A 362 4.26 -3.01 -9.01
C ALA A 362 5.10 -1.81 -8.52
N LEU A 363 6.39 -1.77 -8.89
CA LEU A 363 7.28 -0.66 -8.58
C LEU A 363 6.81 0.65 -9.24
N ALA A 364 6.51 0.59 -10.52
CA ALA A 364 6.05 1.73 -11.30
C ALA A 364 4.64 2.18 -10.87
N GLY A 365 3.70 1.25 -10.75
CA GLY A 365 2.32 1.56 -10.39
C GLY A 365 2.17 2.01 -8.94
N GLY A 366 2.91 1.41 -8.02
CA GLY A 366 2.94 1.85 -6.62
C GLY A 366 3.47 3.28 -6.47
N ALA A 367 4.52 3.63 -7.22
CA ALA A 367 5.05 4.99 -7.24
C ALA A 367 4.04 5.99 -7.85
N CYS A 368 3.43 5.64 -8.98
CA CYS A 368 2.40 6.45 -9.62
C CYS A 368 1.24 6.75 -8.67
N ALA A 369 0.69 5.71 -8.01
CA ALA A 369 -0.39 5.85 -7.04
C ALA A 369 -0.06 6.77 -5.87
N LEU A 370 1.21 6.86 -5.48
CA LEU A 370 1.68 7.69 -4.37
C LEU A 370 2.20 9.06 -4.80
N GLY A 371 2.08 9.42 -6.07
CA GLY A 371 2.54 10.70 -6.61
C GLY A 371 4.06 10.85 -6.63
N GLU A 372 4.79 9.73 -6.78
CA GLU A 372 6.25 9.69 -6.72
C GLU A 372 6.87 9.23 -8.04
N ALA A 373 8.14 9.57 -8.20
CA ALA A 373 8.93 8.98 -9.26
C ALA A 373 9.19 7.49 -8.95
N THR A 374 9.17 6.65 -9.99
CA THR A 374 9.49 5.22 -9.86
C THR A 374 10.85 5.02 -9.17
N PRO A 375 10.91 4.27 -8.07
CA PRO A 375 12.16 3.95 -7.39
C PRO A 375 13.14 3.26 -8.35
N ALA A 376 14.40 3.63 -8.27
CA ALA A 376 15.41 3.06 -9.16
C ALA A 376 16.81 3.19 -8.56
N LEU A 377 17.68 2.22 -8.81
CA LEU A 377 19.10 2.31 -8.47
C LEU A 377 19.81 3.16 -9.53
N ARG A 378 19.67 4.49 -9.41
CA ARG A 378 20.30 5.48 -10.33
C ARG A 378 20.73 6.73 -9.57
N PRO A 379 21.74 7.45 -10.07
CA PRO A 379 22.18 8.71 -9.46
C PRO A 379 21.01 9.71 -9.30
N GLY A 380 20.98 10.38 -8.15
CA GLY A 380 19.94 11.35 -7.78
C GLY A 380 18.66 10.76 -7.16
N ALA A 381 18.41 9.46 -7.28
CA ALA A 381 17.26 8.81 -6.64
C ALA A 381 17.45 8.74 -5.11
N PRO A 382 16.36 8.72 -4.31
CA PRO A 382 16.44 8.33 -2.91
C PRO A 382 17.11 6.96 -2.78
N ALA A 383 17.95 6.79 -1.77
CA ALA A 383 18.62 5.51 -1.53
C ALA A 383 17.70 4.53 -0.78
N ASP A 384 16.60 4.17 -1.42
CA ASP A 384 15.65 3.15 -0.99
C ASP A 384 16.04 1.83 -1.65
N ILE A 385 16.84 1.04 -0.94
CA ILE A 385 17.55 -0.13 -1.49
C ILE A 385 17.23 -1.35 -0.68
N VAL A 386 16.97 -2.47 -1.35
CA VAL A 386 16.74 -3.78 -0.74
C VAL A 386 17.79 -4.78 -1.24
N ALA A 387 18.49 -5.39 -0.30
CA ALA A 387 19.34 -6.55 -0.56
C ALA A 387 18.51 -7.81 -0.36
N LEU A 388 18.50 -8.69 -1.38
CA LEU A 388 17.84 -9.98 -1.31
C LEU A 388 18.85 -11.10 -1.06
N ARG A 389 18.46 -12.10 -0.28
CA ARG A 389 19.20 -13.35 -0.11
C ARG A 389 19.15 -14.16 -1.40
N GLY A 390 20.24 -14.79 -1.78
CA GLY A 390 20.25 -15.69 -2.94
C GLY A 390 21.61 -15.81 -3.60
N GLY A 391 21.66 -16.49 -4.73
CA GLY A 391 22.86 -16.61 -5.57
C GLY A 391 23.12 -15.35 -6.38
N SER A 392 24.32 -15.21 -6.93
CA SER A 392 24.82 -14.04 -7.66
C SER A 392 24.26 -13.86 -9.08
N SER A 393 23.26 -14.65 -9.51
CA SER A 393 22.61 -14.51 -10.82
C SER A 393 21.38 -13.61 -10.67
N GLY A 394 21.36 -12.48 -11.39
CA GLY A 394 20.21 -11.56 -11.39
C GLY A 394 18.99 -12.09 -12.14
N ASP A 395 19.19 -12.93 -13.16
CA ASP A 395 18.17 -13.28 -14.14
C ASP A 395 16.94 -14.00 -13.55
N ASP A 396 17.11 -14.77 -12.47
CA ASP A 396 16.03 -15.49 -11.77
C ASP A 396 15.82 -15.04 -10.32
N ALA A 397 16.49 -14.00 -9.89
CA ALA A 397 16.48 -13.56 -8.49
C ALA A 397 15.07 -13.19 -8.01
N LEU A 398 14.32 -12.45 -8.82
CA LEU A 398 12.95 -12.05 -8.50
C LEU A 398 11.97 -13.21 -8.62
N ASP A 399 12.14 -14.12 -9.58
CA ASP A 399 11.34 -15.35 -9.65
C ASP A 399 11.53 -16.19 -8.38
N ARG A 400 12.76 -16.34 -7.91
CA ARG A 400 13.05 -17.06 -6.66
C ARG A 400 12.46 -16.34 -5.45
N TRP A 401 12.63 -15.04 -5.35
CA TRP A 401 12.10 -14.28 -4.23
C TRP A 401 10.57 -14.34 -4.16
N ILE A 402 9.90 -14.20 -5.31
CA ILE A 402 8.44 -14.20 -5.35
C ILE A 402 7.86 -15.60 -5.19
N PHE A 403 8.40 -16.61 -5.90
CA PHE A 403 7.76 -17.92 -6.01
C PHE A 403 8.39 -19.05 -5.18
N ALA A 404 9.61 -18.87 -4.70
CA ALA A 404 10.36 -19.92 -4.02
C ALA A 404 10.93 -19.53 -2.66
N ALA A 405 11.06 -18.24 -2.35
CA ALA A 405 11.42 -17.80 -1.02
C ALA A 405 10.17 -17.78 -0.11
N GLU A 406 10.35 -18.31 1.08
CA GLU A 406 9.44 -18.03 2.20
C GLU A 406 9.72 -16.59 2.70
N ASP A 407 9.20 -16.20 3.86
CA ASP A 407 9.29 -14.85 4.45
C ASP A 407 10.72 -14.32 4.74
N ARG A 408 11.76 -15.04 4.32
CA ARG A 408 13.17 -14.73 4.61
C ARG A 408 13.99 -14.26 3.42
N GLY A 409 13.33 -13.83 2.35
CA GLY A 409 14.02 -13.41 1.12
C GLY A 409 14.79 -12.09 1.25
N VAL A 410 14.34 -11.17 2.12
CA VAL A 410 15.00 -9.89 2.37
C VAL A 410 16.14 -10.05 3.37
N GLU A 411 17.30 -9.47 3.07
CA GLU A 411 18.48 -9.48 3.92
C GLU A 411 18.68 -8.14 4.63
N THR A 412 18.78 -7.07 3.83
CA THR A 412 19.09 -5.73 4.35
C THR A 412 18.24 -4.70 3.60
N VAL A 413 17.78 -3.67 4.31
CA VAL A 413 17.01 -2.57 3.73
C VAL A 413 17.59 -1.24 4.17
N TRP A 414 17.76 -0.35 3.21
CA TRP A 414 18.04 1.07 3.44
C TRP A 414 16.87 1.92 2.93
N CYS A 415 16.39 2.83 3.78
CA CYS A 415 15.44 3.86 3.40
C CYS A 415 16.14 5.22 3.46
N THR A 416 16.12 5.97 2.37
CA THR A 416 16.86 7.24 2.25
C THR A 416 18.30 7.10 2.76
N GLY A 417 18.96 5.99 2.42
CA GLY A 417 20.33 5.65 2.82
C GLY A 417 20.53 5.28 4.29
N ARG A 418 19.49 5.31 5.11
CA ARG A 418 19.52 4.84 6.50
C ARG A 418 19.28 3.35 6.54
N LEU A 419 20.17 2.60 7.20
CA LEU A 419 19.98 1.18 7.47
C LEU A 419 18.80 0.99 8.43
N VAL A 420 17.75 0.29 7.99
CA VAL A 420 16.54 0.03 8.79
C VAL A 420 16.32 -1.46 9.04
N VAL A 421 16.77 -2.34 8.15
CA VAL A 421 16.70 -3.80 8.31
C VAL A 421 18.08 -4.40 8.11
N ARG A 422 18.50 -5.29 9.00
CA ARG A 422 19.73 -6.10 8.90
C ARG A 422 19.40 -7.56 9.19
N ASP A 423 19.93 -8.47 8.38
CA ASP A 423 19.68 -9.91 8.50
C ASP A 423 18.20 -10.31 8.50
N GLY A 424 17.36 -9.53 7.77
CA GLY A 424 15.92 -9.72 7.69
C GLY A 424 15.15 -9.23 8.91
N ARG A 425 15.79 -8.44 9.79
CA ARG A 425 15.17 -7.93 11.00
C ARG A 425 15.38 -6.43 11.14
N HIS A 426 14.29 -5.73 11.44
CA HIS A 426 14.36 -4.29 11.68
C HIS A 426 15.18 -3.95 12.92
N VAL A 427 16.01 -2.90 12.84
CA VAL A 427 16.96 -2.51 13.90
C VAL A 427 16.29 -2.19 15.25
N ALA A 428 15.03 -1.75 15.23
CA ALA A 428 14.24 -1.46 16.44
C ALA A 428 13.14 -2.50 16.71
N ARG A 429 13.18 -3.69 16.07
CA ARG A 429 12.10 -4.70 16.14
C ARG A 429 11.68 -5.04 17.56
N ASP A 430 12.61 -5.28 18.46
CA ASP A 430 12.29 -5.76 19.82
C ASP A 430 11.52 -4.71 20.63
N ALA A 431 11.96 -3.45 20.56
CA ALA A 431 11.30 -2.36 21.26
C ALA A 431 9.88 -2.12 20.74
N LEU A 432 9.72 -2.05 19.40
CA LEU A 432 8.44 -1.78 18.75
C LEU A 432 7.46 -2.95 18.90
N ALA A 433 7.93 -4.20 18.83
CA ALA A 433 7.11 -5.37 19.10
C ALA A 433 6.66 -5.45 20.58
N SER A 434 7.49 -4.99 21.51
CA SER A 434 7.10 -4.92 22.92
C SER A 434 6.04 -3.85 23.16
N ALA A 435 6.15 -2.69 22.52
CA ALA A 435 5.14 -1.64 22.56
C ALA A 435 3.81 -2.14 21.98
N TYR A 436 3.82 -2.80 20.82
CA TYR A 436 2.63 -3.42 20.23
C TYR A 436 1.96 -4.43 21.17
N LYS A 437 2.74 -5.34 21.77
CA LYS A 437 2.20 -6.32 22.72
C LYS A 437 1.56 -5.68 23.94
N ALA A 438 2.12 -4.57 24.43
CA ALA A 438 1.53 -3.81 25.54
C ALA A 438 0.22 -3.13 25.10
N ALA A 439 0.23 -2.50 23.94
CA ALA A 439 -0.90 -1.78 23.39
C ALA A 439 -2.12 -2.68 23.09
N THR A 440 -1.88 -3.90 22.61
CA THR A 440 -2.98 -4.79 22.15
C THR A 440 -3.55 -5.72 23.21
N ARG A 441 -3.04 -5.71 24.44
CA ARG A 441 -3.45 -6.66 25.51
C ARG A 441 -4.92 -6.63 25.85
N HIS A 442 -5.55 -5.46 25.82
CA HIS A 442 -6.93 -5.27 26.24
C HIS A 442 -7.92 -5.16 25.07
N LEU A 443 -7.42 -5.16 23.83
CA LEU A 443 -8.28 -5.05 22.66
C LEU A 443 -9.09 -6.35 22.40
N PHE A 444 -8.70 -7.47 23.05
CA PHE A 444 -9.30 -8.79 22.80
C PHE A 444 -9.37 -9.65 24.07
#